data_53d4b59013fe159b6e865a2c1f6e207b
#
_entry.id   53d4b59013fe159b6e865a2c1f6e207b
#
_cell.length_a   1.000
_cell.length_b   1.000
_cell.length_c   1.000
_cell.angle_alpha   90.00
_cell.angle_beta   90.00
_cell.angle_gamma   90.00
#
_symmetry.space_group_name_H-M   'P 1'
#
loop_
_entity.id
_entity.type
_entity.pdbx_description
1 polymer ?
#
loop_
_entity_poly.entity_id
_entity_poly.type
_entity_poly.pdbx_seq_one_letter_code
_entity_poly.pdbx_strand_id
1 'polypeptide(L)'
;MKNYPDTDYGTDARFKIDLIIDQLAAKEMSIARFYMKTEKWISALNRLKIVVDKYETTVFVEEALHRLVEVYYRLGLEEEAKHAASILGYNYQSGEWYERSYKVFYAKYKPKKIKKEKEMGLIRRKIKSLFE
;
A
#
# COMPACT_ATOMS: atom_id res chain seq x y z
N MET A 1 -11.38 -9.10 -28.48
CA MET A 1 -12.15 -9.26 -27.22
C MET A 1 -13.46 -8.52 -27.19
N LYS A 2 -13.62 -7.51 -28.03
CA LYS A 2 -14.84 -6.69 -28.07
C LYS A 2 -16.14 -7.48 -28.33
N ASN A 3 -16.08 -8.58 -29.09
CA ASN A 3 -17.25 -9.30 -29.56
C ASN A 3 -17.60 -10.54 -28.73
N TYR A 4 -16.80 -10.91 -27.71
CA TYR A 4 -16.97 -12.19 -27.02
C TYR A 4 -16.74 -12.07 -25.47
N PRO A 5 -17.32 -11.04 -24.80
CA PRO A 5 -17.07 -10.87 -23.38
C PRO A 5 -17.64 -11.98 -22.49
N ASP A 6 -18.68 -12.64 -22.97
CA ASP A 6 -19.43 -13.67 -22.22
C ASP A 6 -19.15 -15.09 -22.68
N THR A 7 -18.18 -15.31 -23.58
CA THR A 7 -17.81 -16.65 -24.07
C THR A 7 -16.61 -17.17 -23.27
N ASP A 8 -16.44 -18.49 -23.24
CA ASP A 8 -15.30 -19.16 -22.62
C ASP A 8 -13.97 -18.61 -23.15
N TYR A 9 -13.91 -18.32 -24.43
CA TYR A 9 -12.73 -17.72 -25.07
C TYR A 9 -12.44 -16.32 -24.51
N GLY A 10 -13.46 -15.47 -24.37
CA GLY A 10 -13.32 -14.13 -23.80
C GLY A 10 -12.89 -14.17 -22.34
N THR A 11 -13.46 -15.07 -21.56
CA THR A 11 -13.11 -15.28 -20.14
C THR A 11 -11.66 -15.75 -20.00
N ASP A 12 -11.23 -16.70 -20.84
CA ASP A 12 -9.85 -17.20 -20.85
C ASP A 12 -8.85 -16.11 -21.22
N ALA A 13 -9.19 -15.27 -22.21
CA ALA A 13 -8.34 -14.16 -22.62
C ALA A 13 -8.20 -13.11 -21.50
N ARG A 14 -9.28 -12.79 -20.79
CA ARG A 14 -9.24 -11.88 -19.63
C ARG A 14 -8.36 -12.44 -18.54
N PHE A 15 -8.51 -13.71 -18.21
CA PHE A 15 -7.70 -14.39 -17.22
C PHE A 15 -6.21 -14.31 -17.54
N LYS A 16 -5.84 -14.54 -18.79
CA LYS A 16 -4.46 -14.44 -19.26
C LYS A 16 -3.91 -13.02 -19.17
N ILE A 17 -4.73 -12.01 -19.50
CA ILE A 17 -4.37 -10.61 -19.38
C ILE A 17 -4.14 -10.24 -17.91
N ASP A 18 -5.03 -10.66 -17.02
CA ASP A 18 -4.91 -10.41 -15.58
C ASP A 18 -3.65 -11.04 -15.01
N LEU A 19 -3.30 -12.26 -15.44
CA LEU A 19 -2.05 -12.89 -15.04
C LEU A 19 -0.82 -12.11 -15.49
N ILE A 20 -0.85 -11.58 -16.72
CA ILE A 20 0.26 -10.76 -17.24
C ILE A 20 0.38 -9.47 -16.43
N ILE A 21 -0.72 -8.81 -16.13
CA ILE A 21 -0.74 -7.59 -15.33
C ILE A 21 -0.18 -7.87 -13.92
N ASP A 22 -0.58 -8.96 -13.30
CA ASP A 22 -0.06 -9.37 -12.00
C ASP A 22 1.45 -9.64 -12.05
N GLN A 23 1.93 -10.28 -13.10
CA GLN A 23 3.36 -10.54 -13.29
C GLN A 23 4.16 -9.25 -13.48
N LEU A 24 3.61 -8.28 -14.23
CA LEU A 24 4.25 -6.98 -14.43
C LEU A 24 4.29 -6.19 -13.12
N ALA A 25 3.21 -6.20 -12.37
CA ALA A 25 3.15 -5.56 -11.06
C ALA A 25 4.14 -6.20 -10.07
N ALA A 26 4.20 -7.52 -10.04
CA ALA A 26 5.14 -8.27 -9.20
C ALA A 26 6.59 -7.92 -9.55
N LYS A 27 6.90 -7.77 -10.83
CA LYS A 27 8.23 -7.37 -11.29
C LYS A 27 8.59 -5.97 -10.78
N GLU A 28 7.68 -5.00 -10.93
CA GLU A 28 7.92 -3.64 -10.44
C GLU A 28 8.11 -3.61 -8.92
N MET A 29 7.31 -4.37 -8.19
CA MET A 29 7.46 -4.48 -6.74
C MET A 29 8.79 -5.11 -6.34
N SER A 30 9.23 -6.13 -7.04
CA SER A 30 10.52 -6.77 -6.79
C SER A 30 11.68 -5.78 -6.97
N ILE A 31 11.63 -4.99 -8.04
CA ILE A 31 12.64 -3.94 -8.31
C ILE A 31 12.59 -2.86 -7.22
N ALA A 32 11.38 -2.44 -6.85
CA ALA A 32 11.20 -1.43 -5.80
C ALA A 32 11.78 -1.91 -4.45
N ARG A 33 11.52 -3.15 -4.06
CA ARG A 33 12.05 -3.73 -2.83
C ARG A 33 13.59 -3.79 -2.85
N PHE A 34 14.15 -4.13 -4.00
CA PHE A 34 15.61 -4.13 -4.18
C PHE A 34 16.19 -2.73 -3.98
N TYR A 35 15.59 -1.71 -4.57
CA TYR A 35 16.03 -0.33 -4.39
C TYR A 35 15.88 0.15 -2.95
N MET A 36 14.82 -0.24 -2.26
CA MET A 36 14.65 0.07 -0.83
C MET A 36 15.75 -0.59 0.00
N LYS A 37 16.07 -1.84 -0.28
CA LYS A 37 17.10 -2.59 0.42
C LYS A 37 18.48 -1.95 0.23
N THR A 38 18.74 -1.41 -0.94
CA THR A 38 20.00 -0.73 -1.25
C THR A 38 19.96 0.78 -0.97
N GLU A 39 18.90 1.26 -0.33
CA GLU A 39 18.71 2.65 0.09
C GLU A 39 18.66 3.65 -1.08
N LYS A 40 18.26 3.19 -2.24
CA LYS A 40 18.02 4.05 -3.43
C LYS A 40 16.56 4.49 -3.45
N TRP A 41 16.23 5.43 -2.57
CA TRP A 41 14.86 5.81 -2.27
C TRP A 41 14.10 6.41 -3.46
N ILE A 42 14.76 7.27 -4.24
CA ILE A 42 14.12 7.90 -5.42
C ILE A 42 13.80 6.85 -6.49
N SER A 43 14.70 5.91 -6.73
CA SER A 43 14.47 4.81 -7.67
C SER A 43 13.33 3.91 -7.20
N ALA A 44 13.29 3.60 -5.91
CA ALA A 44 12.20 2.84 -5.32
C ALA A 44 10.86 3.59 -5.47
N LEU A 45 10.86 4.89 -5.20
CA LEU A 45 9.67 5.74 -5.32
C LEU A 45 9.07 5.66 -6.72
N ASN A 46 9.89 5.76 -7.75
CA ASN A 46 9.43 5.72 -9.14
C ASN A 46 8.79 4.38 -9.49
N ARG A 47 9.35 3.27 -9.02
CA ARG A 47 8.77 1.93 -9.25
C ARG A 47 7.47 1.72 -8.50
N LEU A 48 7.39 2.17 -7.25
CA LEU A 48 6.17 2.08 -6.46
C LEU A 48 5.03 2.90 -7.06
N LYS A 49 5.32 4.09 -7.58
CA LYS A 49 4.34 4.91 -8.28
C LYS A 49 3.77 4.22 -9.52
N ILE A 50 4.59 3.50 -10.26
CA ILE A 50 4.14 2.72 -11.42
C ILE A 50 3.09 1.69 -10.99
N VAL A 51 3.32 0.99 -9.88
CA VAL A 51 2.36 0.00 -9.39
C VAL A 51 1.03 0.66 -9.00
N VAL A 52 1.08 1.78 -8.28
CA VAL A 52 -0.13 2.48 -7.85
C VAL A 52 -0.90 3.07 -9.04
N ASP A 53 -0.20 3.60 -10.04
CA ASP A 53 -0.84 4.28 -11.17
C ASP A 53 -1.31 3.33 -12.27
N LYS A 54 -0.55 2.28 -12.57
CA LYS A 54 -0.82 1.39 -13.70
C LYS A 54 -1.38 0.03 -13.31
N TYR A 55 -1.11 -0.43 -12.09
CA TYR A 55 -1.47 -1.77 -11.64
C TYR A 55 -2.34 -1.72 -10.38
N GLU A 56 -3.20 -0.73 -10.28
CA GLU A 56 -4.07 -0.50 -9.12
C GLU A 56 -5.06 -1.62 -8.85
N THR A 57 -5.38 -2.43 -9.87
CA THR A 57 -6.30 -3.56 -9.74
C THR A 57 -5.63 -4.82 -9.17
N THR A 58 -4.31 -4.80 -9.03
CA THR A 58 -3.56 -5.96 -8.53
C THR A 58 -3.52 -5.99 -7.01
N VAL A 59 -3.20 -7.15 -6.45
CA VAL A 59 -3.02 -7.32 -5.00
C VAL A 59 -1.81 -6.54 -4.46
N PHE A 60 -0.93 -6.09 -5.33
CA PHE A 60 0.31 -5.40 -4.95
C PHE A 60 0.11 -3.92 -4.61
N VAL A 61 -1.05 -3.33 -4.93
CA VAL A 61 -1.29 -1.91 -4.71
C VAL A 61 -1.23 -1.53 -3.22
N GLU A 62 -1.74 -2.37 -2.35
CA GLU A 62 -1.69 -2.13 -0.90
C GLU A 62 -0.26 -2.08 -0.39
N GLU A 63 0.55 -3.05 -0.76
CA GLU A 63 1.97 -3.06 -0.41
C GLU A 63 2.69 -1.85 -1.00
N ALA A 64 2.41 -1.51 -2.26
CA ALA A 64 3.01 -0.36 -2.92
C ALA A 64 2.71 0.95 -2.19
N LEU A 65 1.46 1.15 -1.78
CA LEU A 65 1.07 2.32 -1.00
C LEU A 65 1.79 2.38 0.36
N HIS A 66 1.88 1.25 1.05
CA HIS A 66 2.62 1.18 2.30
C HIS A 66 4.11 1.50 2.10
N ARG A 67 4.74 0.93 1.07
CA ARG A 67 6.13 1.22 0.75
C ARG A 67 6.35 2.68 0.37
N LEU A 68 5.38 3.30 -0.31
CA LEU A 68 5.41 4.73 -0.58
C LEU A 68 5.42 5.55 0.71
N VAL A 69 4.61 5.16 1.70
CA VAL A 69 4.61 5.82 3.00
C VAL A 69 6.01 5.76 3.62
N GLU A 70 6.63 4.60 3.63
CA GLU A 70 7.98 4.42 4.17
C GLU A 70 9.02 5.27 3.42
N VAL A 71 8.99 5.23 2.10
CA VAL A 71 9.95 5.96 1.25
C VAL A 71 9.79 7.46 1.39
N TYR A 72 8.58 7.97 1.32
CA TYR A 72 8.31 9.40 1.52
C TYR A 72 8.77 9.86 2.89
N TYR A 73 8.54 9.04 3.89
CA TYR A 73 8.97 9.34 5.25
C TYR A 73 10.49 9.43 5.36
N ARG A 74 11.20 8.49 4.73
CA ARG A 74 12.68 8.49 4.67
C ARG A 74 13.23 9.70 3.94
N LEU A 75 12.52 10.18 2.93
CA LEU A 75 12.91 11.37 2.17
C LEU A 75 12.54 12.68 2.87
N GLY A 76 11.84 12.63 4.01
CA GLY A 76 11.37 13.82 4.71
C GLY A 76 10.11 14.45 4.12
N LEU A 77 9.44 13.77 3.18
CA LEU A 77 8.23 14.23 2.53
C LEU A 77 7.00 13.75 3.31
N GLU A 78 6.76 14.35 4.47
CA GLU A 78 5.71 13.92 5.40
C GLU A 78 4.30 14.08 4.83
N GLU A 79 4.04 15.13 4.07
CA GLU A 79 2.70 15.37 3.50
C GLU A 79 2.36 14.31 2.44
N GLU A 80 3.31 13.96 1.61
CA GLU A 80 3.16 12.88 0.61
C GLU A 80 2.99 11.53 1.31
N ALA A 81 3.73 11.29 2.39
CA ALA A 81 3.59 10.07 3.19
C ALA A 81 2.18 9.97 3.80
N LYS A 82 1.66 11.06 4.36
CA LYS A 82 0.29 11.12 4.89
C LYS A 82 -0.75 10.91 3.79
N HIS A 83 -0.52 11.48 2.61
CA HIS A 83 -1.42 11.29 1.47
C HIS A 83 -1.49 9.82 1.06
N ALA A 84 -0.36 9.15 0.91
CA ALA A 84 -0.31 7.73 0.57
C ALA A 84 -0.98 6.87 1.66
N ALA A 85 -0.74 7.19 2.93
CA ALA A 85 -1.37 6.50 4.06
C ALA A 85 -2.89 6.73 4.07
N SER A 86 -3.35 7.93 3.69
CA SER A 86 -4.78 8.24 3.59
C SER A 86 -5.47 7.43 2.50
N ILE A 87 -4.83 7.28 1.35
CA ILE A 87 -5.37 6.44 0.25
C ILE A 87 -5.48 4.99 0.73
N LEU A 88 -4.43 4.49 1.37
CA LEU A 88 -4.41 3.13 1.91
C LEU A 88 -5.51 2.94 2.97
N GLY A 89 -5.65 3.90 3.89
CA GLY A 89 -6.67 3.86 4.93
C GLY A 89 -8.09 3.99 4.40
N TYR A 90 -8.31 4.81 3.38
CA TYR A 90 -9.63 5.01 2.80
C TYR A 90 -10.12 3.77 2.02
N ASN A 91 -9.23 3.15 1.26
CA ASN A 91 -9.61 2.04 0.37
C ASN A 91 -9.36 0.65 0.98
N TYR A 92 -8.45 0.51 1.96
CA TYR A 92 -7.94 -0.77 2.43
C TYR A 92 -7.79 -0.81 3.96
N GLN A 93 -8.77 -0.29 4.69
CA GLN A 93 -8.70 -0.13 6.15
C GLN A 93 -8.42 -1.40 6.94
N SER A 94 -8.88 -2.54 6.46
CA SER A 94 -8.70 -3.83 7.15
C SER A 94 -7.41 -4.54 6.78
N GLY A 95 -6.60 -3.95 5.91
CA GLY A 95 -5.38 -4.57 5.41
C GLY A 95 -4.22 -4.51 6.40
N GLU A 96 -3.38 -5.53 6.36
CA GLU A 96 -2.14 -5.59 7.12
C GLU A 96 -1.21 -4.40 6.80
N TRP A 97 -1.16 -3.98 5.56
CA TRP A 97 -0.33 -2.88 5.11
C TRP A 97 -0.77 -1.53 5.67
N TYR A 98 -2.06 -1.35 5.89
CA TYR A 98 -2.59 -0.18 6.57
C TYR A 98 -2.08 -0.09 8.01
N GLU A 99 -2.11 -1.19 8.75
CA GLU A 99 -1.59 -1.24 10.12
C GLU A 99 -0.09 -0.93 10.16
N ARG A 100 0.67 -1.48 9.24
CA ARG A 100 2.11 -1.22 9.13
C ARG A 100 2.40 0.25 8.84
N SER A 101 1.64 0.86 7.94
CA SER A 101 1.77 2.29 7.62
C SER A 101 1.51 3.17 8.83
N TYR A 102 0.50 2.80 9.59
CA TYR A 102 0.14 3.50 10.82
C TYR A 102 1.29 3.48 11.84
N LYS A 103 1.94 2.34 11.98
CA LYS A 103 3.12 2.18 12.87
C LYS A 103 4.30 3.06 12.46
N VAL A 104 4.49 3.33 11.17
CA VAL A 104 5.55 4.23 10.69
C VAL A 104 5.40 5.63 11.29
N PHE A 105 4.19 6.18 11.25
CA PHE A 105 3.93 7.50 11.83
C PHE A 105 4.09 7.52 13.34
N TYR A 106 3.71 6.46 14.03
CA TYR A 106 3.87 6.35 15.48
C TYR A 106 5.32 6.26 15.91
N ALA A 107 6.15 5.54 15.18
CA ALA A 107 7.56 5.36 15.50
C ALA A 107 8.33 6.68 15.55
N LYS A 108 7.94 7.67 14.75
CA LYS A 108 8.62 8.96 14.66
C LYS A 108 8.27 9.93 15.81
N TYR A 109 7.08 9.80 16.39
CA TYR A 109 6.62 10.72 17.44
C TYR A 109 6.85 10.19 18.86
N LYS A 110 7.96 9.49 19.05
CA LYS A 110 8.35 8.84 20.30
C LYS A 110 8.26 9.69 21.60
N PRO A 111 8.59 10.98 21.62
CA PRO A 111 8.55 11.74 22.88
C PRO A 111 7.15 12.08 23.40
N LYS A 112 6.14 12.05 22.55
CA LYS A 112 4.73 12.25 22.94
C LYS A 112 3.96 10.93 23.06
N LYS A 113 4.66 9.82 23.03
CA LYS A 113 4.16 8.46 22.82
C LYS A 113 3.24 7.94 23.91
N ILE A 114 3.58 8.16 25.15
CA ILE A 114 2.95 7.42 26.27
C ILE A 114 1.48 7.80 26.42
N LYS A 115 1.15 9.09 26.25
CA LYS A 115 -0.25 9.55 26.31
C LYS A 115 -1.05 9.13 25.08
N LYS A 116 -0.46 9.26 23.89
CA LYS A 116 -1.15 8.92 22.62
C LYS A 116 -1.36 7.42 22.45
N GLU A 117 -0.39 6.61 22.86
CA GLU A 117 -0.58 5.14 22.81
C GLU A 117 -1.69 4.67 23.76
N LYS A 118 -1.78 5.28 24.96
CA LYS A 118 -2.88 5.00 25.89
C LYS A 118 -4.22 5.44 25.35
N GLU A 119 -4.30 6.64 24.75
CA GLU A 119 -5.52 7.14 24.13
C GLU A 119 -5.94 6.29 22.93
N MET A 120 -5.01 5.90 22.10
CA MET A 120 -5.27 5.05 20.93
C MET A 120 -5.62 3.62 21.33
N GLY A 121 -5.00 3.10 22.38
CA GLY A 121 -5.39 1.82 22.97
C GLY A 121 -6.82 1.85 23.48
N LEU A 122 -7.23 2.93 24.11
CA LEU A 122 -8.59 3.15 24.58
C LEU A 122 -9.58 3.29 23.43
N ILE A 123 -9.23 4.03 22.39
CA ILE A 123 -10.06 4.20 21.18
C ILE A 123 -10.24 2.86 20.47
N ARG A 124 -9.18 2.10 20.32
CA ARG A 124 -9.25 0.74 19.72
C ARG A 124 -10.13 -0.20 20.53
N ARG A 125 -10.01 -0.16 21.84
CA ARG A 125 -10.87 -0.97 22.74
C ARG A 125 -12.33 -0.57 22.63
N LYS A 126 -12.62 0.75 22.57
CA LYS A 126 -13.98 1.25 22.37
C LYS A 126 -14.57 0.84 21.02
N ILE A 127 -13.79 0.98 19.96
CA ILE A 127 -14.19 0.57 18.61
C ILE A 127 -14.44 -0.95 18.60
N LYS A 128 -13.57 -1.73 19.20
CA LYS A 128 -13.71 -3.18 19.28
C LYS A 128 -14.95 -3.59 20.08
N SER A 129 -15.23 -2.92 21.18
CA SER A 129 -16.43 -3.19 21.98
C SER A 129 -17.73 -2.81 21.27
N LEU A 130 -17.70 -1.83 20.36
CA LEU A 130 -18.86 -1.43 19.55
C LEU A 130 -19.20 -2.45 18.45
N PHE A 131 -18.21 -3.25 18.01
CA PHE A 131 -18.38 -4.23 16.94
C PHE A 131 -18.47 -5.68 17.45
N GLU A 132 -18.36 -5.87 18.74
CA GLU A 132 -18.67 -7.14 19.41
C GLU A 132 -20.11 -7.08 19.95
#